data_5f65717c3bce0dfc2a3edf802c7540f3
#
_entry.id   5f65717c3bce0dfc2a3edf802c7540f3
#
_cell.length_a   1.000
_cell.length_b   1.000
_cell.length_c   1.000
_cell.angle_alpha   90.00
_cell.angle_beta   90.00
_cell.angle_gamma   90.00
#
_symmetry.space_group_name_H-M   'P 1'
#
loop_
_entity.id
_entity.type
_entity.pdbx_description
1 polymer ?
#
loop_
_entity_poly.entity_id
_entity_poly.type
_entity_poly.pdbx_seq_one_letter_code
_entity_poly.pdbx_strand_id
1 'polypeptide(L)'
;MATATTAAKKTSGRLLTPPFRVSFPSVFEKASYNGGTERYSLTGLFYPKQFTEADKAKWDAIKKKLGEVCLEFFKKDIKTMKEDRSFKIPFHKGNEKDYQGYGDPDMVFFSMANSKRRPQILDTKMQPITPENSEEFYAGCWARATVNCFAFDKIGKGVSIGLGNLQKLSDDESFEGFTSAEDDFGDDPVEGFDGGDDDLSDLD
;
A
#
# COMPACT_ATOMS: atom_id res chain seq x y z
N MET A 1 7.51 43.88 -11.89
CA MET A 1 6.50 42.81 -11.95
C MET A 1 7.17 41.58 -12.48
N ALA A 2 7.44 40.61 -11.61
CA ALA A 2 8.09 39.37 -11.98
C ALA A 2 7.00 38.32 -12.21
N THR A 3 6.81 37.88 -13.44
CA THR A 3 5.91 36.81 -13.83
C THR A 3 6.53 35.46 -13.42
N ALA A 4 5.97 34.81 -12.40
CA ALA A 4 6.33 33.48 -12.01
C ALA A 4 5.85 32.48 -13.10
N THR A 5 6.76 32.02 -13.91
CA THR A 5 6.53 30.94 -14.87
C THR A 5 6.38 29.64 -14.09
N THR A 6 5.14 29.18 -13.90
CA THR A 6 4.84 27.86 -13.35
C THR A 6 5.30 26.81 -14.36
N ALA A 7 6.46 26.21 -14.13
CA ALA A 7 6.94 25.09 -14.95
C ALA A 7 5.92 23.96 -14.88
N ALA A 8 5.27 23.63 -15.99
CA ALA A 8 4.39 22.50 -16.14
C ALA A 8 5.16 21.22 -15.79
N LYS A 9 4.83 20.62 -14.64
CA LYS A 9 5.39 19.36 -14.15
C LYS A 9 5.07 18.30 -15.20
N LYS A 10 6.09 17.77 -15.89
CA LYS A 10 5.96 16.64 -16.83
C LYS A 10 5.17 15.54 -16.12
N THR A 11 3.92 15.33 -16.46
CA THR A 11 3.11 14.21 -15.99
C THR A 11 3.73 12.95 -16.62
N SER A 12 4.55 12.26 -15.84
CA SER A 12 4.91 10.88 -16.15
C SER A 12 3.60 10.14 -16.31
N GLY A 13 3.43 9.24 -17.27
CA GLY A 13 2.19 8.49 -17.52
C GLY A 13 1.73 7.60 -16.35
N ARG A 14 1.98 8.03 -15.12
CA ARG A 14 1.60 7.42 -13.86
C ARG A 14 0.27 8.00 -13.38
N LEU A 15 -0.57 7.12 -12.89
CA LEU A 15 -1.84 7.44 -12.28
C LEU A 15 -1.66 7.60 -10.77
N LEU A 16 -2.50 8.40 -10.14
CA LEU A 16 -2.58 8.51 -8.68
C LEU A 16 -3.77 7.67 -8.19
N THR A 17 -3.57 6.91 -7.12
CA THR A 17 -4.67 6.18 -6.48
C THR A 17 -5.55 7.10 -5.63
N PRO A 18 -6.81 6.72 -5.37
CA PRO A 18 -7.51 7.19 -4.17
C PRO A 18 -6.71 6.85 -2.90
N PRO A 19 -7.08 7.45 -1.74
CA PRO A 19 -6.59 6.99 -0.45
C PRO A 19 -6.95 5.52 -0.19
N PHE A 20 -6.05 4.79 0.47
CA PHE A 20 -6.24 3.39 0.86
C PHE A 20 -5.56 3.10 2.19
N ARG A 21 -6.03 2.08 2.91
CA ARG A 21 -5.29 1.52 4.04
C ARG A 21 -4.23 0.57 3.54
N VAL A 22 -3.05 0.68 4.10
CA VAL A 22 -1.89 -0.17 3.74
C VAL A 22 -2.06 -1.55 4.35
N SER A 23 -1.75 -2.60 3.58
CA SER A 23 -1.69 -3.98 4.05
C SER A 23 -0.47 -4.68 3.46
N PHE A 24 0.19 -5.53 4.24
CA PHE A 24 1.39 -6.28 3.87
C PHE A 24 2.48 -5.43 3.19
N PRO A 25 2.97 -4.34 3.82
CA PRO A 25 3.99 -3.49 3.24
C PRO A 25 5.37 -4.19 3.25
N SER A 26 5.92 -4.44 2.07
CA SER A 26 7.32 -4.84 1.84
C SER A 26 7.95 -3.78 0.94
N VAL A 27 8.05 -2.53 1.45
CA VAL A 27 8.39 -1.35 0.66
C VAL A 27 9.80 -0.82 0.93
N PHE A 28 10.39 -1.19 2.06
CA PHE A 28 11.76 -0.87 2.42
C PHE A 28 12.72 -1.96 1.96
N GLU A 29 12.30 -3.20 2.06
CA GLU A 29 13.02 -4.38 1.61
C GLU A 29 12.16 -5.18 0.63
N LYS A 30 12.83 -5.93 -0.26
CA LYS A 30 12.13 -6.84 -1.16
C LYS A 30 11.72 -8.09 -0.41
N ALA A 31 10.53 -8.57 -0.69
CA ALA A 31 10.07 -9.86 -0.21
C ALA A 31 9.64 -10.75 -1.38
N SER A 32 9.83 -12.06 -1.21
CA SER A 32 9.30 -13.10 -2.08
C SER A 32 8.05 -13.69 -1.46
N TYR A 33 7.00 -13.83 -2.25
CA TYR A 33 5.80 -14.54 -1.85
C TYR A 33 5.72 -15.87 -2.57
N ASN A 34 5.56 -16.98 -1.84
CA ASN A 34 5.50 -18.35 -2.35
C ASN A 34 6.66 -18.74 -3.31
N GLY A 35 7.89 -18.34 -2.98
CA GLY A 35 9.06 -18.65 -3.81
C GLY A 35 9.14 -17.90 -5.14
N GLY A 36 8.31 -16.89 -5.33
CA GLY A 36 8.33 -16.03 -6.52
C GLY A 36 9.49 -15.03 -6.53
N THR A 37 9.52 -14.17 -7.54
CA THR A 37 10.54 -13.12 -7.66
C THR A 37 10.41 -12.10 -6.53
N GLU A 38 11.51 -11.77 -5.88
CA GLU A 38 11.60 -10.72 -4.87
C GLU A 38 11.23 -9.35 -5.44
N ARG A 39 10.38 -8.63 -4.72
CA ARG A 39 9.88 -7.31 -5.14
C ARG A 39 9.49 -6.46 -3.95
N TYR A 40 9.55 -5.15 -4.14
CA TYR A 40 8.88 -4.20 -3.27
C TYR A 40 7.39 -4.27 -3.57
N SER A 41 6.55 -4.42 -2.56
CA SER A 41 5.10 -4.56 -2.75
C SER A 41 4.32 -4.11 -1.53
N LEU A 42 3.06 -3.82 -1.75
CA LEU A 42 2.04 -3.67 -0.72
C LEU A 42 0.67 -4.00 -1.32
N THR A 43 -0.31 -4.21 -0.47
CA THR A 43 -1.72 -4.28 -0.84
C THR A 43 -2.44 -3.04 -0.34
N GLY A 44 -3.19 -2.38 -1.21
CA GLY A 44 -4.06 -1.26 -0.85
C GLY A 44 -5.48 -1.74 -0.63
N LEU A 45 -6.08 -1.37 0.51
CA LEU A 45 -7.48 -1.61 0.84
C LEU A 45 -8.26 -0.33 0.56
N PHE A 46 -9.16 -0.37 -0.40
CA PHE A 46 -9.92 0.77 -0.90
C PHE A 46 -11.38 0.64 -0.48
N TYR A 47 -12.01 1.76 -0.12
CA TYR A 47 -13.39 1.85 0.31
C TYR A 47 -14.21 2.69 -0.67
N PRO A 48 -14.67 2.13 -1.83
CA PRO A 48 -15.29 2.91 -2.91
C PRO A 48 -16.54 3.69 -2.49
N LYS A 49 -17.27 3.21 -1.48
CA LYS A 49 -18.44 3.91 -0.93
C LYS A 49 -18.10 5.24 -0.24
N GLN A 50 -16.85 5.38 0.21
CA GLN A 50 -16.33 6.57 0.91
C GLN A 50 -15.59 7.53 -0.03
N PHE A 51 -15.46 7.21 -1.32
CA PHE A 51 -14.73 8.02 -2.28
C PHE A 51 -15.40 9.37 -2.52
N THR A 52 -14.60 10.43 -2.46
CA THR A 52 -14.97 11.74 -3.00
C THR A 52 -15.10 11.66 -4.53
N GLU A 53 -15.68 12.68 -5.17
CA GLU A 53 -15.75 12.74 -6.63
C GLU A 53 -14.34 12.73 -7.27
N ALA A 54 -13.36 13.38 -6.62
CA ALA A 54 -11.97 13.34 -7.06
C ALA A 54 -11.35 11.95 -6.96
N ASP A 55 -11.72 11.16 -5.95
CA ASP A 55 -11.23 9.80 -5.77
C ASP A 55 -11.89 8.83 -6.75
N LYS A 56 -13.18 9.01 -7.03
CA LYS A 56 -13.88 8.28 -8.09
C LYS A 56 -13.21 8.51 -9.44
N ALA A 57 -12.86 9.76 -9.77
CA ALA A 57 -12.16 10.06 -11.01
C ALA A 57 -10.80 9.35 -11.12
N LYS A 58 -10.00 9.31 -10.02
CA LYS A 58 -8.74 8.56 -9.97
C LYS A 58 -8.96 7.06 -10.15
N TRP A 59 -9.98 6.52 -9.46
CA TRP A 59 -10.34 5.11 -9.54
C TRP A 59 -10.75 4.70 -10.96
N ASP A 60 -11.58 5.51 -11.62
CA ASP A 60 -12.03 5.27 -12.98
C ASP A 60 -10.88 5.42 -13.99
N ALA A 61 -9.95 6.33 -13.77
CA ALA A 61 -8.75 6.46 -14.59
C ALA A 61 -7.88 5.18 -14.54
N ILE A 62 -7.74 4.55 -13.36
CA ILE A 62 -7.02 3.27 -13.22
C ILE A 62 -7.76 2.15 -13.97
N LYS A 63 -9.09 2.03 -13.78
CA LYS A 63 -9.90 1.02 -14.48
C LYS A 63 -9.83 1.20 -16.01
N LYS A 64 -9.94 2.43 -16.47
CA LYS A 64 -9.82 2.77 -17.90
C LYS A 64 -8.45 2.37 -18.43
N LYS A 65 -7.38 2.71 -17.71
CA LYS A 65 -6.00 2.38 -18.14
C LYS A 65 -5.76 0.87 -18.19
N LEU A 66 -6.30 0.10 -17.26
CA LEU A 66 -6.24 -1.37 -17.32
C LEU A 66 -6.96 -1.91 -18.55
N GLY A 67 -8.12 -1.36 -18.92
CA GLY A 67 -8.83 -1.71 -20.14
C GLY A 67 -8.04 -1.39 -21.41
N GLU A 68 -7.42 -0.20 -21.48
CA GLU A 68 -6.57 0.21 -22.61
C GLU A 68 -5.37 -0.73 -22.78
N VAL A 69 -4.66 -1.04 -21.69
CA VAL A 69 -3.49 -1.93 -21.70
C VAL A 69 -3.89 -3.35 -22.10
N CYS A 70 -5.06 -3.84 -21.65
CA CYS A 70 -5.60 -5.13 -22.03
C CYS A 70 -5.86 -5.19 -23.54
N LEU A 71 -6.54 -4.18 -24.07
CA LEU A 71 -6.88 -4.09 -25.49
C LEU A 71 -5.61 -3.96 -26.38
N GLU A 72 -4.65 -3.16 -25.94
CA GLU A 72 -3.38 -2.95 -26.66
C GLU A 72 -2.58 -4.24 -26.75
N PHE A 73 -2.47 -4.99 -25.64
CA PHE A 73 -1.61 -6.17 -25.54
C PHE A 73 -2.28 -7.42 -26.11
N PHE A 74 -3.53 -7.71 -25.70
CA PHE A 74 -4.24 -8.94 -26.08
C PHE A 74 -5.12 -8.79 -27.33
N LYS A 75 -5.30 -7.55 -27.84
CA LYS A 75 -6.22 -7.23 -28.95
C LYS A 75 -7.68 -7.61 -28.66
N LYS A 76 -8.02 -7.73 -27.38
CA LYS A 76 -9.35 -8.04 -26.84
C LYS A 76 -9.65 -7.16 -25.65
N ASP A 77 -10.90 -6.79 -25.45
CA ASP A 77 -11.30 -6.02 -24.30
C ASP A 77 -11.29 -6.88 -23.01
N ILE A 78 -11.24 -6.22 -21.86
CA ILE A 78 -11.12 -6.88 -20.55
C ILE A 78 -12.35 -7.72 -20.18
N LYS A 79 -13.54 -7.41 -20.74
CA LYS A 79 -14.77 -8.18 -20.51
C LYS A 79 -14.67 -9.53 -21.19
N THR A 80 -14.30 -9.54 -22.47
CA THR A 80 -14.03 -10.75 -23.25
C THR A 80 -12.91 -11.60 -22.61
N MET A 81 -11.83 -10.95 -22.14
CA MET A 81 -10.74 -11.67 -21.48
C MET A 81 -11.14 -12.34 -20.16
N LYS A 82 -12.11 -11.76 -19.42
CA LYS A 82 -12.66 -12.35 -18.18
C LYS A 82 -13.48 -13.62 -18.39
N GLU A 83 -13.93 -13.93 -19.58
CA GLU A 83 -14.60 -15.19 -19.90
C GLU A 83 -13.64 -16.38 -19.73
N ASP A 84 -12.34 -16.14 -19.92
CA ASP A 84 -11.29 -17.08 -19.55
C ASP A 84 -11.03 -16.97 -18.02
N ARG A 85 -11.42 -17.99 -17.27
CA ARG A 85 -11.24 -18.06 -15.80
C ARG A 85 -9.78 -18.01 -15.36
N SER A 86 -8.84 -18.28 -16.25
CA SER A 86 -7.40 -18.18 -15.98
C SER A 86 -6.88 -16.75 -16.10
N PHE A 87 -7.66 -15.82 -16.67
CA PHE A 87 -7.28 -14.43 -16.85
C PHE A 87 -7.29 -13.68 -15.52
N LYS A 88 -6.13 -13.16 -15.13
CA LYS A 88 -5.96 -12.49 -13.84
C LYS A 88 -6.24 -10.99 -13.96
N ILE A 89 -7.07 -10.50 -13.06
CA ILE A 89 -7.33 -9.08 -12.84
C ILE A 89 -6.88 -8.68 -11.44
N PRO A 90 -6.46 -7.41 -11.21
CA PRO A 90 -5.92 -7.03 -9.91
C PRO A 90 -6.97 -6.84 -8.81
N PHE A 91 -8.22 -6.53 -9.15
CA PHE A 91 -9.26 -6.17 -8.19
C PHE A 91 -9.89 -7.39 -7.52
N HIS A 92 -9.90 -7.40 -6.20
CA HIS A 92 -10.50 -8.41 -5.33
C HIS A 92 -11.46 -7.76 -4.33
N LYS A 93 -12.46 -8.49 -3.88
CA LYS A 93 -13.38 -8.04 -2.81
C LYS A 93 -12.80 -8.35 -1.44
N GLY A 94 -13.07 -7.49 -0.45
CA GLY A 94 -12.56 -7.63 0.89
C GLY A 94 -12.91 -8.95 1.57
N ASN A 95 -14.10 -9.48 1.31
CA ASN A 95 -14.56 -10.75 1.86
C ASN A 95 -13.93 -12.01 1.20
N GLU A 96 -13.02 -11.85 0.23
CA GLU A 96 -12.23 -12.98 -0.31
C GLU A 96 -11.08 -13.39 0.62
N LYS A 97 -10.81 -12.60 1.66
CA LYS A 97 -9.72 -12.83 2.63
C LYS A 97 -10.22 -12.64 4.05
N ASP A 98 -9.66 -13.43 4.95
CA ASP A 98 -9.90 -13.37 6.39
C ASP A 98 -8.63 -12.95 7.13
N TYR A 99 -8.24 -11.69 6.92
CA TYR A 99 -7.13 -11.03 7.61
C TYR A 99 -7.64 -9.79 8.33
N GLN A 100 -6.92 -9.29 9.32
CA GLN A 100 -7.23 -8.04 9.97
C GLN A 100 -7.33 -6.90 8.95
N GLY A 101 -8.39 -6.10 9.03
CA GLY A 101 -8.72 -5.05 8.05
C GLY A 101 -9.46 -5.53 6.80
N TYR A 102 -9.65 -6.84 6.64
CA TYR A 102 -10.44 -7.45 5.56
C TYR A 102 -11.85 -7.85 6.06
N GLY A 103 -12.65 -8.50 5.21
CA GLY A 103 -13.98 -8.99 5.55
C GLY A 103 -15.13 -8.11 5.05
N ASP A 104 -14.92 -6.81 4.85
CA ASP A 104 -15.94 -5.90 4.30
C ASP A 104 -16.20 -6.24 2.81
N PRO A 105 -17.43 -6.65 2.44
CA PRO A 105 -17.77 -7.00 1.04
C PRO A 105 -17.77 -5.79 0.10
N ASP A 106 -17.85 -4.57 0.63
CA ASP A 106 -17.83 -3.33 -0.14
C ASP A 106 -16.41 -2.78 -0.35
N MET A 107 -15.45 -3.29 0.42
CA MET A 107 -14.04 -2.97 0.25
C MET A 107 -13.47 -3.72 -0.96
N VAL A 108 -12.62 -3.05 -1.70
CA VAL A 108 -11.87 -3.62 -2.83
C VAL A 108 -10.39 -3.52 -2.53
N PHE A 109 -9.64 -4.60 -2.76
CA PHE A 109 -8.20 -4.56 -2.60
C PHE A 109 -7.47 -4.99 -3.86
N PHE A 110 -6.25 -4.51 -4.00
CA PHE A 110 -5.29 -5.00 -4.99
C PHE A 110 -3.85 -4.79 -4.53
N SER A 111 -2.98 -5.70 -4.98
CA SER A 111 -1.55 -5.59 -4.73
C SER A 111 -0.87 -4.76 -5.80
N MET A 112 0.11 -3.97 -5.37
CA MET A 112 0.99 -3.15 -6.20
C MET A 112 2.43 -3.56 -5.96
N ALA A 113 3.21 -3.73 -7.02
CA ALA A 113 4.58 -4.21 -6.87
C ALA A 113 5.57 -3.57 -7.86
N ASN A 114 6.85 -3.56 -7.47
CA ASN A 114 7.97 -3.14 -8.31
C ASN A 114 9.21 -4.00 -8.01
N SER A 115 9.68 -4.75 -9.00
CA SER A 115 10.86 -5.62 -8.84
C SER A 115 12.20 -4.89 -9.02
N LYS A 116 12.18 -3.70 -9.63
CA LYS A 116 13.40 -3.01 -10.03
C LYS A 116 13.83 -1.91 -9.06
N ARG A 117 12.88 -1.12 -8.57
CA ARG A 117 13.17 0.09 -7.83
C ARG A 117 12.33 0.17 -6.55
N ARG A 118 12.99 0.48 -5.42
CA ARG A 118 12.32 0.82 -4.16
C ARG A 118 11.45 2.06 -4.36
N PRO A 119 10.19 2.06 -3.90
CA PRO A 119 9.37 3.26 -3.88
C PRO A 119 10.00 4.33 -2.96
N GLN A 120 9.88 5.59 -3.32
CA GLN A 120 10.10 6.68 -2.38
C GLN A 120 8.80 6.89 -1.60
N ILE A 121 8.92 7.05 -0.31
CA ILE A 121 7.80 7.25 0.60
C ILE A 121 7.95 8.63 1.22
N LEU A 122 6.89 9.42 1.20
CA LEU A 122 6.85 10.75 1.79
C LEU A 122 5.70 10.83 2.80
N ASP A 123 5.84 11.66 3.80
CA ASP A 123 4.73 12.07 4.66
C ASP A 123 3.89 13.21 4.03
N THR A 124 2.93 13.75 4.78
CA THR A 124 2.10 14.89 4.34
C THR A 124 2.87 16.21 4.24
N LYS A 125 4.00 16.33 4.94
CA LYS A 125 4.90 17.50 4.90
C LYS A 125 5.97 17.37 3.83
N MET A 126 5.90 16.32 2.99
CA MET A 126 6.88 15.98 1.95
C MET A 126 8.25 15.59 2.51
N GLN A 127 8.32 15.14 3.77
CA GLN A 127 9.53 14.59 4.35
C GLN A 127 9.66 13.11 3.98
N PRO A 128 10.86 12.61 3.70
CA PRO A 128 11.06 11.21 3.34
C PRO A 128 10.91 10.29 4.55
N ILE A 129 10.14 9.21 4.36
CA ILE A 129 10.14 8.04 5.25
C ILE A 129 11.11 7.03 4.66
N THR A 130 12.14 6.70 5.43
CA THR A 130 13.29 5.90 5.01
C THR A 130 13.36 4.59 5.83
N PRO A 131 14.28 3.65 5.58
CA PRO A 131 14.40 2.46 6.42
C PRO A 131 14.75 2.77 7.87
N GLU A 132 15.38 3.92 8.15
CA GLU A 132 15.78 4.33 9.48
C GLU A 132 14.61 4.77 10.37
N ASN A 133 13.47 5.12 9.75
CA ASN A 133 12.21 5.46 10.42
C ASN A 133 11.03 4.70 9.76
N SER A 134 11.26 3.43 9.45
CA SER A 134 10.31 2.58 8.73
C SER A 134 9.02 2.30 9.50
N GLU A 135 9.06 2.40 10.82
CA GLU A 135 7.91 2.28 11.74
C GLU A 135 6.83 3.32 11.46
N GLU A 136 7.17 4.44 10.84
CA GLU A 136 6.19 5.43 10.42
C GLU A 136 5.28 4.95 9.27
N PHE A 137 5.65 3.89 8.52
CA PHE A 137 4.87 3.38 7.40
C PHE A 137 4.54 1.89 7.59
N TYR A 138 3.42 1.60 8.18
CA TYR A 138 3.01 0.30 8.71
C TYR A 138 1.68 -0.19 8.10
N ALA A 139 1.37 -1.46 8.32
CA ALA A 139 0.09 -2.04 7.95
C ALA A 139 -1.05 -1.42 8.79
N GLY A 140 -2.02 -0.80 8.14
CA GLY A 140 -3.12 -0.07 8.77
C GLY A 140 -3.08 1.44 8.52
N CYS A 141 -1.93 2.08 8.32
CA CYS A 141 -1.88 3.52 8.03
C CYS A 141 -2.57 3.86 6.70
N TRP A 142 -3.03 5.10 6.56
CA TRP A 142 -3.59 5.62 5.31
C TRP A 142 -2.49 6.13 4.39
N ALA A 143 -2.58 5.75 3.11
CA ALA A 143 -1.63 6.17 2.10
C ALA A 143 -2.29 6.41 0.74
N ARG A 144 -1.54 7.00 -0.18
CA ARG A 144 -1.82 7.01 -1.62
C ARG A 144 -0.57 6.66 -2.40
N ALA A 145 -0.73 6.17 -3.62
CA ALA A 145 0.38 5.73 -4.47
C ALA A 145 0.30 6.33 -5.87
N THR A 146 1.45 6.50 -6.50
CA THR A 146 1.52 6.57 -7.95
C THR A 146 1.65 5.17 -8.52
N VAL A 147 0.90 4.87 -9.57
CA VAL A 147 0.84 3.53 -10.16
C VAL A 147 0.93 3.58 -11.68
N ASN A 148 1.29 2.47 -12.27
CA ASN A 148 1.16 2.21 -13.70
C ASN A 148 0.43 0.88 -13.92
N CYS A 149 -0.23 0.73 -15.08
CA CYS A 149 -0.91 -0.50 -15.46
C CYS A 149 -0.11 -1.21 -16.56
N PHE A 150 -0.09 -2.54 -16.53
CA PHE A 150 0.58 -3.35 -17.54
C PHE A 150 -0.12 -4.70 -17.72
N ALA A 151 0.05 -5.30 -18.89
CA ALA A 151 -0.38 -6.66 -19.20
C ALA A 151 0.79 -7.63 -19.12
N PHE A 152 0.52 -8.90 -18.89
CA PHE A 152 1.52 -9.98 -18.83
C PHE A 152 0.94 -11.29 -19.36
N ASP A 153 1.81 -12.17 -19.91
CA ASP A 153 1.45 -13.48 -20.43
C ASP A 153 2.51 -14.59 -20.20
N LYS A 154 3.58 -14.28 -19.46
CA LYS A 154 4.68 -15.25 -19.25
C LYS A 154 4.35 -16.33 -18.23
N ILE A 155 3.70 -15.97 -17.11
CA ILE A 155 3.27 -16.89 -16.06
C ILE A 155 1.77 -16.65 -15.81
N GLY A 156 0.96 -17.24 -16.70
CA GLY A 156 -0.46 -16.92 -16.81
C GLY A 156 -0.68 -15.63 -17.62
N LYS A 157 -1.93 -15.28 -17.87
CA LYS A 157 -2.34 -14.08 -18.62
C LYS A 157 -3.10 -13.14 -17.70
N GLY A 158 -2.87 -11.85 -17.85
CA GLY A 158 -3.62 -10.89 -17.05
C GLY A 158 -3.16 -9.45 -17.20
N VAL A 159 -3.81 -8.60 -16.43
CA VAL A 159 -3.42 -7.20 -16.21
C VAL A 159 -3.08 -6.97 -14.74
N SER A 160 -2.16 -6.08 -14.47
CA SER A 160 -1.69 -5.81 -13.12
C SER A 160 -1.33 -4.33 -12.92
N ILE A 161 -1.06 -3.98 -11.67
CA ILE A 161 -0.76 -2.62 -11.24
C ILE A 161 0.64 -2.59 -10.65
N GLY A 162 1.48 -1.76 -11.25
CA GLY A 162 2.86 -1.56 -10.80
C GLY A 162 2.94 -0.41 -9.80
N LEU A 163 3.74 -0.59 -8.76
CA LEU A 163 4.00 0.39 -7.72
C LEU A 163 5.00 1.46 -8.19
N GLY A 164 4.63 2.71 -8.02
CA GLY A 164 5.51 3.87 -8.17
C GLY A 164 6.04 4.37 -6.83
N ASN A 165 5.69 5.59 -6.44
CA ASN A 165 6.01 6.18 -5.15
C ASN A 165 4.78 6.20 -4.24
N LEU A 166 5.00 6.38 -2.95
CA LEU A 166 4.00 6.37 -1.89
C LEU A 166 3.97 7.70 -1.15
N GLN A 167 2.82 8.04 -0.61
CA GLN A 167 2.69 9.10 0.37
C GLN A 167 1.79 8.61 1.51
N LYS A 168 2.30 8.63 2.74
CA LYS A 168 1.51 8.44 3.96
C LYS A 168 0.60 9.65 4.12
N LEU A 169 -0.65 9.44 4.49
CA LEU A 169 -1.65 10.50 4.68
C LEU A 169 -2.01 10.70 6.15
N SER A 170 -2.19 9.62 6.88
CA SER A 170 -2.48 9.64 8.31
C SER A 170 -2.21 8.29 8.96
N ASP A 171 -2.13 8.30 10.27
CA ASP A 171 -2.14 7.11 11.09
C ASP A 171 -3.57 6.57 11.25
N ASP A 172 -3.68 5.28 11.56
CA ASP A 172 -4.90 4.57 11.92
C ASP A 172 -4.49 3.27 12.63
N GLU A 173 -5.43 2.52 13.18
CA GLU A 173 -5.20 1.25 13.88
C GLU A 173 -4.30 0.31 13.06
N SER A 174 -3.24 -0.21 13.70
CA SER A 174 -2.32 -1.15 13.08
C SER A 174 -2.99 -2.51 12.85
N PHE A 175 -2.74 -3.11 11.69
CA PHE A 175 -3.16 -4.49 11.39
C PHE A 175 -2.21 -5.55 11.95
N GLU A 176 -1.12 -5.19 12.57
CA GLU A 176 -0.12 -6.11 13.11
C GLU A 176 -0.35 -6.44 14.59
N GLY A 177 -1.42 -5.89 15.18
CA GLY A 177 -1.77 -6.13 16.58
C GLY A 177 -0.77 -5.53 17.58
N PHE A 178 0.09 -4.63 17.13
CA PHE A 178 0.95 -3.86 18.04
C PHE A 178 0.09 -2.79 18.71
N THR A 179 -0.09 -2.94 20.01
CA THR A 179 -0.54 -1.86 20.88
C THR A 179 0.60 -0.85 21.05
N SER A 180 0.28 0.42 21.19
CA SER A 180 1.29 1.41 21.50
C SER A 180 1.82 1.17 22.93
N ALA A 181 3.07 1.54 23.20
CA ALA A 181 3.60 1.44 24.56
C ALA A 181 2.74 2.26 25.57
N GLU A 182 2.08 3.32 25.11
CA GLU A 182 1.12 4.09 25.91
C GLU A 182 -0.13 3.27 26.23
N ASP A 183 -0.64 2.47 25.26
CA ASP A 183 -1.80 1.60 25.48
C ASP A 183 -1.43 0.39 26.35
N ASP A 184 -0.20 -0.13 26.24
CA ASP A 184 0.27 -1.28 27.02
C ASP A 184 0.60 -0.90 28.47
N PHE A 185 1.11 0.30 28.71
CA PHE A 185 1.66 0.70 30.02
C PHE A 185 0.94 1.92 30.62
N GLY A 186 0.06 2.61 29.89
CA GLY A 186 -0.57 3.86 30.31
C GLY A 186 -1.50 3.72 31.53
N ASP A 187 -2.08 2.54 31.73
CA ASP A 187 -2.98 2.23 32.85
C ASP A 187 -2.25 1.64 34.08
N ASP A 188 -0.95 1.35 33.98
CA ASP A 188 -0.14 0.81 35.08
C ASP A 188 1.06 1.73 35.37
N PRO A 189 0.85 2.86 36.06
CA PRO A 189 1.94 3.74 36.42
C PRO A 189 2.89 3.02 37.38
N VAL A 190 4.17 2.94 37.01
CA VAL A 190 5.24 2.38 37.85
C VAL A 190 5.40 3.26 39.10
N GLU A 191 4.65 2.96 40.19
CA GLU A 191 4.88 3.57 41.49
C GLU A 191 6.06 2.87 42.17
N GLY A 192 7.12 3.63 42.40
CA GLY A 192 8.15 3.30 43.41
C GLY A 192 9.13 2.21 43.06
N PHE A 193 9.55 2.11 41.77
CA PHE A 193 10.78 1.38 41.44
C PHE A 193 12.00 2.20 41.91
N ASP A 194 12.23 2.16 43.22
CA ASP A 194 13.50 2.58 43.80
C ASP A 194 14.52 1.46 43.49
N GLY A 195 15.50 1.76 42.64
CA GLY A 195 16.61 0.86 42.36
C GLY A 195 17.45 0.68 43.61
N GLY A 196 16.92 -0.09 44.57
CA GLY A 196 17.67 -0.50 45.74
C GLY A 196 18.91 -1.25 45.27
N ASP A 197 20.06 -0.79 45.72
CA ASP A 197 21.33 -1.52 45.70
C ASP A 197 21.09 -2.87 46.42
N ASP A 198 20.67 -3.88 45.68
CA ASP A 198 20.66 -5.26 46.17
C ASP A 198 22.12 -5.69 46.32
N ASP A 199 22.57 -5.62 47.55
CA ASP A 199 23.80 -6.18 48.02
C ASP A 199 23.81 -7.69 47.73
N LEU A 200 24.49 -8.06 46.64
CA LEU A 200 24.68 -9.46 46.20
C LEU A 200 25.71 -10.21 47.06
N SER A 201 25.94 -9.80 48.30
CA SER A 201 26.94 -10.39 49.20
C SER A 201 26.57 -11.79 49.76
N ASP A 202 25.35 -12.29 49.53
CA ASP A 202 24.88 -13.57 50.08
C ASP A 202 24.81 -14.74 49.07
N LEU A 203 25.56 -14.66 47.96
CA LEU A 203 25.69 -15.75 46.99
C LEU A 203 27.10 -16.38 47.05
N ASP A 204 27.46 -17.02 48.17
CA ASP A 204 28.51 -18.01 48.28
C ASP A 204 27.93 -19.42 48.52
#